data_af81335b87427fe1e67be1690df9568b
#
_entry.id   af81335b87427fe1e67be1690df9568b
#
_cell.length_a   1.000
_cell.length_b   1.000
_cell.length_c   1.000
_cell.angle_alpha   90.00
_cell.angle_beta   90.00
_cell.angle_gamma   90.00
#
_symmetry.space_group_name_H-M   'P 1'
#
loop_
_entity.id
_entity.type
_entity.pdbx_description
1 polymer ?
#
loop_
_entity_poly.entity_id
_entity_poly.type
_entity_poly.pdbx_seq_one_letter_code
_entity_poly.pdbx_strand_id
1 'polypeptide(L)'
;MRIVRSDEEGLEAAAKILLAGGVAVIPTDTVYGLAAHPDFPEAVDRLYTIKGREAKKPIALLAASVEATPVKHRLTEKWPGGLTIVFDGEGYRVPDHDWTRRLLAKCGGLLRVTSANLSGQRAATDAPAALADVGLSADIVVDDGISPGGVPSTVVKVGPEGSLEVLRRGGVEI
;
A
#
# COMPACT_ATOMS: atom_id res chain seq x y z
N MET A 1 -7.30 18.85 -2.64
CA MET A 1 -7.56 17.41 -2.80
C MET A 1 -8.38 17.19 -4.07
N ARG A 2 -7.99 16.24 -4.90
CA ARG A 2 -8.61 15.90 -6.19
C ARG A 2 -9.10 14.45 -6.15
N ILE A 3 -10.31 14.20 -6.70
CA ILE A 3 -10.82 12.82 -6.86
C ILE A 3 -10.77 12.48 -8.34
N VAL A 4 -10.20 11.32 -8.67
CA VAL A 4 -10.06 10.81 -10.04
C VAL A 4 -10.50 9.34 -10.07
N ARG A 5 -10.72 8.81 -11.29
CA ARG A 5 -10.97 7.39 -11.52
C ARG A 5 -9.67 6.63 -11.75
N SER A 6 -9.73 5.31 -11.63
CA SER A 6 -8.64 4.38 -11.94
C SER A 6 -8.54 4.10 -13.45
N ASP A 7 -8.50 5.16 -14.24
CA ASP A 7 -8.27 5.15 -15.68
C ASP A 7 -6.86 5.68 -16.01
N GLU A 8 -6.55 5.87 -17.26
CA GLU A 8 -5.24 6.35 -17.71
C GLU A 8 -4.96 7.79 -17.25
N GLU A 9 -5.97 8.66 -17.28
CA GLU A 9 -5.83 10.03 -16.79
C GLU A 9 -5.59 10.07 -15.29
N GLY A 10 -6.30 9.23 -14.52
CA GLY A 10 -6.10 9.07 -13.09
C GLY A 10 -4.71 8.51 -12.75
N LEU A 11 -4.21 7.59 -13.56
CA LEU A 11 -2.85 7.03 -13.42
C LEU A 11 -1.78 8.12 -13.55
N GLU A 12 -1.86 8.93 -14.59
CA GLU A 12 -0.93 10.04 -14.81
C GLU A 12 -1.01 11.09 -13.69
N ALA A 13 -2.23 11.44 -13.26
CA ALA A 13 -2.44 12.40 -12.18
C ALA A 13 -1.88 11.92 -10.85
N ALA A 14 -2.13 10.68 -10.47
CA ALA A 14 -1.62 10.09 -9.23
C ALA A 14 -0.09 9.97 -9.25
N ALA A 15 0.49 9.49 -10.35
CA ALA A 15 1.94 9.39 -10.51
C ALA A 15 2.62 10.76 -10.38
N LYS A 16 2.08 11.78 -11.02
CA LYS A 16 2.61 13.15 -10.96
C LYS A 16 2.65 13.68 -9.53
N ILE A 17 1.59 13.46 -8.76
CA ILE A 17 1.51 13.89 -7.35
C ILE A 17 2.52 13.14 -6.50
N LEU A 18 2.60 11.81 -6.61
CA LEU A 18 3.53 10.99 -5.83
C LEU A 18 5.00 11.32 -6.14
N LEU A 19 5.34 11.50 -7.43
CA LEU A 19 6.68 11.88 -7.87
C LEU A 19 7.07 13.32 -7.50
N ALA A 20 6.10 14.13 -7.09
CA ALA A 20 6.34 15.48 -6.56
C ALA A 20 6.35 15.54 -5.02
N GLY A 21 6.30 14.39 -4.34
CA GLY A 21 6.30 14.31 -2.88
C GLY A 21 4.92 14.50 -2.24
N GLY A 22 3.85 14.29 -3.00
CA GLY A 22 2.48 14.30 -2.49
C GLY A 22 2.07 12.95 -1.90
N VAL A 23 0.84 12.92 -1.38
CA VAL A 23 0.21 11.75 -0.77
C VAL A 23 -1.06 11.41 -1.54
N ALA A 24 -1.26 10.12 -1.83
CA ALA A 24 -2.40 9.61 -2.59
C ALA A 24 -3.15 8.53 -1.81
N VAL A 25 -4.49 8.53 -1.97
CA VAL A 25 -5.32 7.36 -1.64
C VAL A 25 -5.49 6.54 -2.92
N ILE A 26 -5.12 5.28 -2.87
CA ILE A 26 -5.10 4.37 -4.02
C ILE A 26 -5.87 3.08 -3.75
N PRO A 27 -6.50 2.48 -4.78
CA PRO A 27 -7.12 1.16 -4.65
C PRO A 27 -6.06 0.06 -4.56
N THR A 28 -6.42 -1.07 -3.97
CA THR A 28 -5.68 -2.33 -4.05
C THR A 28 -6.64 -3.51 -4.12
N ASP A 29 -6.11 -4.71 -4.25
CA ASP A 29 -6.86 -5.97 -4.21
C ASP A 29 -7.39 -6.32 -2.81
N THR A 30 -6.89 -5.71 -1.75
CA THR A 30 -7.32 -5.96 -0.36
C THR A 30 -8.20 -4.84 0.19
N VAL A 31 -7.61 -3.70 0.52
CA VAL A 31 -8.28 -2.48 1.01
C VAL A 31 -7.62 -1.27 0.37
N TYR A 32 -8.27 -0.11 0.41
CA TYR A 32 -7.66 1.14 -0.03
C TYR A 32 -6.41 1.48 0.78
N GLY A 33 -5.42 2.07 0.14
CA GLY A 33 -4.14 2.43 0.72
C GLY A 33 -3.87 3.93 0.68
N LEU A 34 -3.17 4.42 1.68
CA LEU A 34 -2.60 5.75 1.73
C LEU A 34 -1.12 5.65 1.38
N ALA A 35 -0.70 6.30 0.30
CA ALA A 35 0.58 6.09 -0.37
C ALA A 35 1.45 7.34 -0.41
N ALA A 36 2.77 7.15 -0.29
CA ALA A 36 3.79 8.16 -0.49
C ALA A 36 5.03 7.54 -1.15
N HIS A 37 5.77 8.34 -1.91
CA HIS A 37 7.01 7.89 -2.52
C HIS A 37 8.15 7.84 -1.48
N PRO A 38 8.91 6.74 -1.40
CA PRO A 38 9.93 6.54 -0.37
C PRO A 38 11.09 7.55 -0.43
N ASP A 39 11.35 8.16 -1.58
CA ASP A 39 12.40 9.18 -1.73
C ASP A 39 12.01 10.55 -1.14
N PHE A 40 10.77 10.69 -0.67
CA PHE A 40 10.28 11.90 0.01
C PHE A 40 9.94 11.61 1.47
N PRO A 41 10.93 11.68 2.39
CA PRO A 41 10.72 11.37 3.81
C PRO A 41 9.58 12.19 4.44
N GLU A 42 9.42 13.45 4.03
CA GLU A 42 8.36 14.31 4.53
C GLU A 42 6.96 13.83 4.11
N ALA A 43 6.83 13.27 2.89
CA ALA A 43 5.58 12.64 2.45
C ALA A 43 5.29 11.36 3.23
N VAL A 44 6.31 10.55 3.52
CA VAL A 44 6.18 9.36 4.36
C VAL A 44 5.75 9.75 5.79
N ASP A 45 6.34 10.78 6.36
CA ASP A 45 5.95 11.31 7.68
C ASP A 45 4.49 11.78 7.71
N ARG A 46 4.00 12.36 6.61
CA ARG A 46 2.58 12.71 6.48
C ARG A 46 1.66 11.51 6.61
N LEU A 47 2.06 10.31 6.16
CA LEU A 47 1.24 9.10 6.33
C LEU A 47 0.98 8.81 7.82
N TYR A 48 2.00 8.93 8.65
CA TYR A 48 1.86 8.76 10.10
C TYR A 48 0.96 9.83 10.72
N THR A 49 1.16 11.07 10.36
CA THR A 49 0.36 12.22 10.85
C THR A 49 -1.11 12.09 10.47
N ILE A 50 -1.40 11.78 9.21
CA ILE A 50 -2.77 11.62 8.69
C ILE A 50 -3.51 10.51 9.43
N LYS A 51 -2.84 9.39 9.67
CA LYS A 51 -3.43 8.23 10.37
C LYS A 51 -3.50 8.38 11.88
N GLY A 52 -2.79 9.33 12.48
CA GLY A 52 -2.55 9.34 13.91
C GLY A 52 -1.78 8.10 14.37
N ARG A 53 -0.85 7.60 13.54
CA ARG A 53 -0.08 6.37 13.77
C ARG A 53 1.27 6.70 14.42
N GLU A 54 1.69 5.85 15.36
CA GLU A 54 3.03 5.96 15.94
C GLU A 54 4.12 5.72 14.89
N ALA A 55 5.12 6.60 14.86
CA ALA A 55 6.24 6.53 13.92
C ALA A 55 7.09 5.24 14.05
N LYS A 56 6.95 4.51 15.15
CA LYS A 56 7.64 3.23 15.40
C LYS A 56 7.04 2.05 14.63
N LYS A 57 5.81 2.16 14.13
CA LYS A 57 5.16 1.09 13.37
C LYS A 57 5.51 1.25 11.90
N PRO A 58 6.37 0.39 11.32
CA PRO A 58 6.82 0.55 9.94
C PRO A 58 5.66 0.45 8.95
N ILE A 59 5.77 1.19 7.84
CA ILE A 59 4.86 1.13 6.71
C ILE A 59 5.52 0.29 5.61
N ALA A 60 4.81 -0.73 5.13
CA ALA A 60 5.32 -1.63 4.09
C ALA A 60 5.52 -0.91 2.74
N LEU A 61 6.36 -1.49 1.90
CA LEU A 61 6.55 -1.12 0.51
C LEU A 61 5.67 -1.99 -0.39
N LEU A 62 4.77 -1.39 -1.14
CA LEU A 62 4.13 -2.03 -2.27
C LEU A 62 5.06 -1.97 -3.47
N ALA A 63 5.20 -3.09 -4.18
CA ALA A 63 6.10 -3.24 -5.32
C ALA A 63 5.33 -3.55 -6.61
N ALA A 64 5.83 -3.03 -7.72
CA ALA A 64 5.24 -3.28 -9.04
C ALA A 64 5.37 -4.75 -9.47
N SER A 65 6.44 -5.41 -9.03
CA SER A 65 6.75 -6.81 -9.36
C SER A 65 7.64 -7.44 -8.27
N VAL A 66 7.81 -8.75 -8.32
CA VAL A 66 8.73 -9.48 -7.44
C VAL A 66 10.16 -8.97 -7.61
N GLU A 67 10.57 -8.70 -8.85
CA GLU A 67 11.92 -8.22 -9.20
C GLU A 67 12.24 -6.84 -8.63
N ALA A 68 11.23 -6.03 -8.34
CA ALA A 68 11.41 -4.73 -7.68
C ALA A 68 11.72 -4.86 -6.18
N THR A 69 11.66 -6.07 -5.62
CA THR A 69 11.94 -6.35 -4.20
C THR A 69 13.25 -7.12 -4.02
N PRO A 70 13.91 -7.01 -2.85
CA PRO A 70 15.06 -7.84 -2.54
C PRO A 70 14.66 -9.22 -1.98
N VAL A 71 13.37 -9.54 -1.88
CA VAL A 71 12.86 -10.74 -1.21
C VAL A 71 13.24 -11.99 -2.00
N LYS A 72 14.02 -12.87 -1.37
CA LYS A 72 14.41 -14.17 -1.90
C LYS A 72 13.88 -15.27 -0.97
N HIS A 73 12.61 -15.61 -1.17
CA HIS A 73 11.95 -16.65 -0.39
C HIS A 73 10.80 -17.26 -1.19
N ARG A 74 10.50 -18.55 -1.01
CA ARG A 74 9.41 -19.26 -1.72
C ARG A 74 8.02 -18.61 -1.54
N LEU A 75 7.79 -17.86 -0.47
CA LEU A 75 6.53 -17.14 -0.26
C LEU A 75 6.22 -16.12 -1.36
N THR A 76 7.21 -15.67 -2.14
CA THR A 76 7.00 -14.80 -3.30
C THR A 76 6.15 -15.45 -4.39
N GLU A 77 6.03 -16.78 -4.40
CA GLU A 77 5.13 -17.53 -5.30
C GLU A 77 3.65 -17.22 -5.04
N LYS A 78 3.32 -16.68 -3.85
CA LYS A 78 1.97 -16.20 -3.50
C LYS A 78 1.70 -14.76 -3.97
N TRP A 79 2.66 -14.11 -4.62
CA TRP A 79 2.49 -12.81 -5.27
C TRP A 79 2.17 -12.96 -6.76
N PRO A 80 1.37 -12.02 -7.32
CA PRO A 80 0.70 -10.90 -6.64
C PRO A 80 -0.45 -11.37 -5.74
N GLY A 81 -0.73 -10.60 -4.68
CA GLY A 81 -1.84 -10.89 -3.78
C GLY A 81 -1.74 -10.26 -2.39
N GLY A 82 -2.61 -10.72 -1.50
CA GLY A 82 -2.81 -10.17 -0.15
C GLY A 82 -1.78 -10.66 0.89
N LEU A 83 -0.53 -10.88 0.51
CA LEU A 83 0.56 -11.29 1.39
C LEU A 83 1.65 -10.21 1.48
N THR A 84 1.90 -9.72 2.69
CA THR A 84 3.04 -8.87 3.00
C THR A 84 4.13 -9.72 3.65
N ILE A 85 5.33 -9.70 3.08
CA ILE A 85 6.50 -10.43 3.59
C ILE A 85 7.46 -9.43 4.22
N VAL A 86 7.74 -9.60 5.51
CA VAL A 86 8.79 -8.83 6.19
C VAL A 86 10.11 -9.58 6.02
N PHE A 87 11.03 -8.94 5.30
CA PHE A 87 12.34 -9.46 4.94
C PHE A 87 13.41 -8.41 5.26
N ASP A 88 14.42 -8.79 6.03
CA ASP A 88 15.45 -7.88 6.53
C ASP A 88 14.90 -6.59 7.18
N GLY A 89 13.83 -6.75 7.99
CA GLY A 89 13.22 -5.65 8.73
C GLY A 89 12.26 -4.76 7.93
N GLU A 90 12.06 -5.03 6.65
CA GLU A 90 11.20 -4.26 5.76
C GLU A 90 10.04 -5.10 5.23
N GLY A 91 8.83 -4.57 5.22
CA GLY A 91 7.66 -5.23 4.65
C GLY A 91 7.54 -4.96 3.15
N TYR A 92 7.30 -6.01 2.35
CA TYR A 92 7.09 -5.92 0.90
C TYR A 92 5.82 -6.66 0.51
N ARG A 93 5.13 -6.13 -0.49
CA ARG A 93 3.97 -6.79 -1.10
C ARG A 93 3.87 -6.41 -2.58
N VAL A 94 3.50 -7.37 -3.42
CA VAL A 94 3.08 -7.12 -4.80
C VAL A 94 1.56 -7.27 -4.85
N PRO A 95 0.78 -6.18 -5.02
CA PRO A 95 -0.68 -6.25 -5.02
C PRO A 95 -1.21 -6.88 -6.33
N ASP A 96 -2.29 -7.66 -6.23
CA ASP A 96 -2.98 -8.21 -7.40
C ASP A 96 -4.01 -7.22 -7.95
N HIS A 97 -3.50 -6.09 -8.42
CA HIS A 97 -4.31 -5.00 -8.97
C HIS A 97 -3.54 -4.30 -10.10
N ASP A 98 -3.95 -4.50 -11.33
CA ASP A 98 -3.23 -4.06 -12.53
C ASP A 98 -2.97 -2.56 -12.57
N TRP A 99 -3.99 -1.75 -12.32
CA TRP A 99 -3.85 -0.30 -12.31
C TRP A 99 -2.82 0.15 -11.27
N THR A 100 -2.87 -0.40 -10.07
CA THR A 100 -1.95 -0.05 -8.98
C THR A 100 -0.54 -0.52 -9.27
N ARG A 101 -0.36 -1.70 -9.85
CA ARG A 101 0.97 -2.16 -10.30
C ARG A 101 1.57 -1.26 -11.37
N ARG A 102 0.76 -0.76 -12.29
CA ARG A 102 1.17 0.24 -13.30
C ARG A 102 1.58 1.56 -12.66
N LEU A 103 0.83 2.02 -11.64
CA LEU A 103 1.19 3.20 -10.86
C LEU A 103 2.53 3.01 -10.15
N LEU A 104 2.73 1.88 -9.49
CA LEU A 104 3.98 1.53 -8.83
C LEU A 104 5.16 1.55 -9.80
N ALA A 105 5.00 0.96 -10.98
CA ALA A 105 6.03 0.96 -12.03
C ALA A 105 6.37 2.38 -12.50
N LYS A 106 5.37 3.25 -12.70
CA LYS A 106 5.58 4.67 -13.05
C LYS A 106 6.33 5.45 -11.97
N CYS A 107 6.16 5.06 -10.72
CA CYS A 107 6.79 5.71 -9.56
C CYS A 107 8.17 5.10 -9.20
N GLY A 108 8.76 4.31 -10.07
CA GLY A 108 10.09 3.72 -9.85
C GLY A 108 10.08 2.33 -9.21
N GLY A 109 8.91 1.72 -9.05
CA GLY A 109 8.73 0.33 -8.62
C GLY A 109 8.26 0.12 -7.19
N LEU A 110 8.41 1.08 -6.30
CA LEU A 110 8.06 0.97 -4.87
C LEU A 110 7.36 2.22 -4.36
N LEU A 111 6.32 2.04 -3.54
CA LEU A 111 5.67 3.10 -2.76
C LEU A 111 5.48 2.63 -1.32
N ARG A 112 5.64 3.53 -0.35
CA ARG A 112 5.18 3.31 1.03
C ARG A 112 3.67 3.38 1.05
N VAL A 113 3.01 2.30 1.48
CA VAL A 113 1.55 2.23 1.50
C VAL A 113 1.06 1.60 2.81
N THR A 114 0.15 2.29 3.47
CA THR A 114 -0.58 1.78 4.63
C THR A 114 -2.08 1.82 4.35
N SER A 115 -2.90 1.06 5.07
CA SER A 115 -4.34 1.09 4.86
C SER A 115 -4.93 2.50 5.05
N ALA A 116 -5.89 2.87 4.20
CA ALA A 116 -6.54 4.18 4.21
C ALA A 116 -7.63 4.25 5.29
N ASN A 117 -7.21 4.43 6.53
CA ASN A 117 -8.07 4.59 7.71
C ASN A 117 -7.30 5.31 8.82
N LEU A 118 -8.00 5.92 9.74
CA LEU A 118 -7.41 6.35 11.00
C LEU A 118 -6.94 5.13 11.79
N SER A 119 -5.83 5.26 12.50
CA SER A 119 -5.24 4.17 13.28
C SER A 119 -6.27 3.58 14.26
N GLY A 120 -6.41 2.25 14.25
CA GLY A 120 -7.38 1.55 15.08
C GLY A 120 -8.80 1.50 14.52
N GLN A 121 -9.09 2.22 13.45
CA GLN A 121 -10.38 2.15 12.75
C GLN A 121 -10.37 1.07 11.67
N ARG A 122 -11.56 0.70 11.19
CA ARG A 122 -11.69 -0.27 10.09
C ARG A 122 -11.05 0.29 8.81
N ALA A 123 -10.31 -0.55 8.11
CA ALA A 123 -9.72 -0.20 6.83
C ALA A 123 -10.80 0.10 5.77
N ALA A 124 -10.59 1.16 4.98
CA ALA A 124 -11.52 1.55 3.94
C ALA A 124 -11.51 0.54 2.78
N THR A 125 -12.70 0.17 2.32
CA THR A 125 -12.89 -0.76 1.19
C THR A 125 -13.40 -0.08 -0.07
N ASP A 126 -13.68 1.22 0.02
CA ASP A 126 -14.06 2.07 -1.12
C ASP A 126 -13.58 3.51 -0.91
N ALA A 127 -13.68 4.33 -1.95
CA ALA A 127 -13.26 5.71 -1.90
C ALA A 127 -14.08 6.58 -0.92
N PRO A 128 -15.41 6.44 -0.82
CA PRO A 128 -16.19 7.18 0.19
C PRO A 128 -15.73 6.92 1.63
N ALA A 129 -15.45 5.68 2.00
CA ALA A 129 -14.96 5.32 3.33
C ALA A 129 -13.55 5.90 3.57
N ALA A 130 -12.66 5.84 2.57
CA ALA A 130 -11.33 6.44 2.67
C ALA A 130 -11.41 7.97 2.82
N LEU A 131 -12.30 8.63 2.07
CA LEU A 131 -12.54 10.07 2.17
C LEU A 131 -13.01 10.49 3.56
N ALA A 132 -13.93 9.72 4.17
CA ALA A 132 -14.45 10.01 5.50
C ALA A 132 -13.35 9.99 6.57
N ASP A 133 -12.38 9.08 6.44
CA ASP A 133 -11.31 8.91 7.44
C ASP A 133 -10.08 9.79 7.14
N VAL A 134 -9.47 9.61 5.97
CA VAL A 134 -8.13 10.15 5.66
C VAL A 134 -8.05 10.90 4.34
N GLY A 135 -9.00 10.71 3.44
CA GLY A 135 -8.93 11.20 2.06
C GLY A 135 -8.85 12.71 1.94
N LEU A 136 -9.49 13.45 2.86
CA LEU A 136 -9.44 14.91 2.87
C LEU A 136 -8.04 15.47 3.19
N SER A 137 -7.19 14.67 3.79
CA SER A 137 -5.80 15.04 4.12
C SER A 137 -4.80 14.58 3.05
N ALA A 138 -5.25 13.81 2.06
CA ALA A 138 -4.45 13.42 0.90
C ALA A 138 -4.52 14.50 -0.21
N ASP A 139 -3.59 14.45 -1.15
CA ASP A 139 -3.54 15.38 -2.29
C ASP A 139 -4.41 14.88 -3.45
N ILE A 140 -4.58 13.57 -3.58
CA ILE A 140 -5.42 12.92 -4.57
C ILE A 140 -6.05 11.65 -4.01
N VAL A 141 -7.28 11.37 -4.44
CA VAL A 141 -7.99 10.11 -4.15
C VAL A 141 -8.37 9.45 -5.46
N VAL A 142 -7.99 8.20 -5.63
CA VAL A 142 -8.35 7.40 -6.81
C VAL A 142 -9.50 6.48 -6.47
N ASP A 143 -10.61 6.61 -7.18
CA ASP A 143 -11.80 5.78 -7.00
C ASP A 143 -11.82 4.63 -8.02
N ASP A 144 -11.84 3.40 -7.53
CA ASP A 144 -11.92 2.15 -8.30
C ASP A 144 -13.11 1.27 -7.83
N GLY A 145 -14.09 1.87 -7.17
CA GLY A 145 -15.20 1.13 -6.57
C GLY A 145 -14.78 0.35 -5.32
N ILE A 146 -15.43 -0.80 -5.09
CA ILE A 146 -15.22 -1.62 -3.89
C ILE A 146 -14.01 -2.54 -4.06
N SER A 147 -13.10 -2.54 -3.09
CA SER A 147 -11.97 -3.48 -3.04
C SER A 147 -12.47 -4.93 -2.93
N PRO A 148 -12.03 -5.83 -3.81
CA PRO A 148 -12.54 -7.20 -3.87
C PRO A 148 -12.22 -8.04 -2.63
N GLY A 149 -11.05 -7.83 -2.00
CA GLY A 149 -10.63 -8.58 -0.82
C GLY A 149 -11.35 -8.18 0.46
N GLY A 150 -11.49 -6.89 0.71
CA GLY A 150 -12.19 -6.34 1.88
C GLY A 150 -11.49 -6.57 3.23
N VAL A 151 -10.34 -7.23 3.23
CA VAL A 151 -9.56 -7.58 4.42
C VAL A 151 -8.09 -7.19 4.20
N PRO A 152 -7.42 -6.56 5.18
CA PRO A 152 -6.00 -6.25 5.07
C PRO A 152 -5.14 -7.48 4.81
N SER A 153 -3.93 -7.28 4.26
CA SER A 153 -3.02 -8.37 3.94
C SER A 153 -2.60 -9.19 5.16
N THR A 154 -2.33 -10.47 4.95
CA THR A 154 -1.57 -11.30 5.89
C THR A 154 -0.14 -10.79 5.94
N VAL A 155 0.45 -10.68 7.11
CA VAL A 155 1.85 -10.23 7.30
C VAL A 155 2.66 -11.35 7.92
N VAL A 156 3.71 -11.77 7.24
CA VAL A 156 4.62 -12.83 7.66
C VAL A 156 6.05 -12.32 7.69
N LYS A 157 6.74 -12.56 8.79
CA LYS A 157 8.16 -12.27 8.93
C LYS A 157 8.97 -13.52 8.58
N VAL A 158 9.96 -13.35 7.71
CA VAL A 158 10.98 -14.35 7.42
C VAL A 158 12.14 -14.12 8.38
N GLY A 159 12.37 -15.07 9.25
CA GLY A 159 13.46 -15.07 10.22
C GLY A 159 14.69 -15.82 9.72
N PRO A 160 15.71 -16.01 10.61
CA PRO A 160 16.89 -16.79 10.31
C PRO A 160 16.54 -18.20 9.83
N GLU A 161 17.34 -18.72 8.90
CA GLU A 161 17.18 -20.09 8.34
C GLU A 161 15.80 -20.32 7.66
N GLY A 162 15.11 -19.23 7.26
CA GLY A 162 13.81 -19.32 6.60
C GLY A 162 12.63 -19.61 7.54
N SER A 163 12.80 -19.44 8.84
CA SER A 163 11.71 -19.56 9.80
C SER A 163 10.63 -18.52 9.53
N LEU A 164 9.36 -18.86 9.78
CA LEU A 164 8.21 -18.01 9.50
C LEU A 164 7.49 -17.63 10.80
N GLU A 165 7.17 -16.35 10.94
CA GLU A 165 6.35 -15.82 12.02
C GLU A 165 5.20 -15.01 11.43
N VAL A 166 3.95 -15.41 11.69
CA VAL A 166 2.76 -14.69 11.28
C VAL A 166 2.54 -13.51 12.22
N LEU A 167 2.79 -12.30 11.75
CA LEU A 167 2.61 -11.07 12.54
C LEU A 167 1.15 -10.58 12.51
N ARG A 168 0.43 -10.84 11.42
CA ARG A 168 -0.99 -10.51 11.27
C ARG A 168 -1.66 -11.50 10.33
N ARG A 169 -2.80 -12.04 10.74
CA ARG A 169 -3.64 -12.85 9.86
C ARG A 169 -4.53 -11.94 9.01
N GLY A 170 -4.58 -12.21 7.72
CA GLY A 170 -5.44 -11.58 6.73
C GLY A 170 -6.13 -12.63 5.87
N GLY A 171 -6.40 -12.30 4.60
CA GLY A 171 -7.09 -13.20 3.68
C GLY A 171 -6.24 -14.35 3.11
N VAL A 172 -4.94 -14.32 3.27
CA VAL A 172 -4.02 -15.36 2.74
C VAL A 172 -3.56 -16.29 3.85
N GLU A 173 -3.70 -17.58 3.64
CA GLU A 173 -3.16 -18.61 4.53
C GLU A 173 -1.70 -18.93 4.19
N ILE A 174 -0.91 -19.25 5.24
CA ILE A 174 0.52 -19.55 5.13
C ILE A 174 0.75 -21.05 5.39
#